data_d4646cbddfc00ad064fae05208757930
#
_entry.id   d4646cbddfc00ad064fae05208757930
#
_cell.length_a   1.000
_cell.length_b   1.000
_cell.length_c   1.000
_cell.angle_alpha   90.00
_cell.angle_beta   90.00
_cell.angle_gamma   90.00
#
_symmetry.space_group_name_H-M   'P 1'
#
loop_
_entity.id
_entity.type
_entity.pdbx_description
1 polymer ?
#
loop_
_entity_poly.entity_id
_entity_poly.type
_entity_poly.pdbx_seq_one_letter_code
_entity_poly.pdbx_strand_id
1 'polypeptide(L)'
;MDREIWRGKDVGYIVKKKMNRSCRKNGMVSVNRWGFGSVNRAVKKGEGKEMDQEIKQRIETLKKEKDAVILAHYYVDGEVQEIADYVGDSYYLAELATTVPQKTIIFCGVSFMGESAKILSPEKTVIMADRSADCPMAHMVEVEKIREVRKEYPDVAVVCYVNSMAEIKAESDVCVTSSNALKIVKKLPNKDIFFIPDEHLGHYISQQVPEKNFILNDGYCHVHASIRPDQVLAAKKSHPDALFLVHPECPAAILELADFIGSTSEIINYATDSSAKEFIIGTELGVLHDLKTKNPDKTFYSAGSAQCCPNMKKITLEKVLHVLETGENEVILSDELREKANAPLKRMLELAK
;
A
#
# COMPACT_ATOMS: atom_id res chain seq x y z
N MET A 1 23.35 27.94 40.42
CA MET A 1 22.24 27.71 41.34
C MET A 1 21.00 27.54 40.46
N ASP A 2 20.29 26.45 40.28
CA ASP A 2 20.43 25.04 40.57
C ASP A 2 19.78 24.28 39.38
N ARG A 3 20.43 23.21 38.95
CA ARG A 3 19.88 22.30 37.94
C ARG A 3 19.01 21.30 38.69
N GLU A 4 17.71 21.28 38.45
CA GLU A 4 16.86 20.14 38.84
C GLU A 4 16.81 19.10 37.74
N ILE A 5 17.30 17.90 38.10
CA ILE A 5 17.32 16.67 37.31
C ILE A 5 15.98 15.97 37.53
N TRP A 6 15.18 15.85 36.50
CA TRP A 6 13.99 14.97 36.50
C TRP A 6 14.38 13.55 36.14
N ARG A 7 14.33 12.65 37.14
CA ARG A 7 14.39 11.20 36.94
C ARG A 7 13.01 10.68 36.56
N GLY A 8 12.85 10.17 35.31
CA GLY A 8 11.65 9.46 34.86
C GLY A 8 11.54 8.11 35.52
N LYS A 9 10.31 7.80 35.99
CA LYS A 9 9.93 6.49 36.49
C LYS A 9 9.50 5.61 35.30
N ASP A 10 10.06 4.41 35.25
CA ASP A 10 9.65 3.30 34.36
C ASP A 10 8.16 2.99 34.49
N VAL A 11 7.44 3.12 33.39
CA VAL A 11 6.14 2.49 33.21
C VAL A 11 6.23 1.48 32.07
N GLY A 12 6.55 0.25 32.43
CA GLY A 12 6.58 -0.88 31.50
C GLY A 12 5.18 -1.23 31.01
N TYR A 13 4.83 -0.81 29.80
CA TYR A 13 3.65 -1.34 29.11
C TYR A 13 4.03 -2.65 28.40
N ILE A 14 3.59 -3.77 28.97
CA ILE A 14 3.61 -5.08 28.30
C ILE A 14 2.48 -5.06 27.27
N VAL A 15 2.78 -4.64 26.04
CA VAL A 15 1.88 -4.85 24.90
C VAL A 15 2.03 -6.29 24.44
N LYS A 16 1.11 -7.17 24.86
CA LYS A 16 0.95 -8.49 24.22
C LYS A 16 0.37 -8.27 22.81
N LYS A 17 1.23 -8.09 21.80
CA LYS A 17 0.83 -8.10 20.39
C LYS A 17 0.32 -9.50 20.04
N LYS A 18 -0.99 -9.64 19.85
CA LYS A 18 -1.55 -10.75 19.08
C LYS A 18 -1.17 -10.52 17.61
N MET A 19 -0.11 -11.16 17.16
CA MET A 19 0.21 -11.20 15.72
C MET A 19 -0.88 -11.95 14.98
N ASN A 20 -1.39 -11.34 13.92
CA ASN A 20 -2.42 -11.93 13.06
C ASN A 20 -1.88 -13.22 12.42
N ARG A 21 -2.71 -14.27 12.35
CA ARG A 21 -2.30 -15.60 11.85
C ARG A 21 -1.89 -15.61 10.38
N SER A 22 -2.31 -14.63 9.59
CA SER A 22 -1.99 -14.49 8.16
C SER A 22 -0.50 -14.32 7.89
N CYS A 23 0.21 -13.46 8.64
CA CYS A 23 1.64 -13.24 8.46
C CYS A 23 2.53 -14.44 8.80
N ARG A 24 1.99 -15.46 9.51
CA ARG A 24 2.74 -16.69 9.84
C ARG A 24 2.76 -17.75 8.72
N LYS A 25 1.88 -17.67 7.73
CA LYS A 25 1.76 -18.69 6.68
C LYS A 25 2.86 -18.62 5.62
N ASN A 26 3.51 -17.48 5.44
CA ASN A 26 4.46 -17.23 4.36
C ASN A 26 5.95 -17.26 4.76
N GLY A 27 6.26 -17.47 6.03
CA GLY A 27 7.64 -17.64 6.51
C GLY A 27 7.99 -19.13 6.62
N MET A 28 8.77 -19.69 5.71
CA MET A 28 9.37 -21.00 5.86
C MET A 28 10.38 -20.98 7.01
N VAL A 29 9.96 -21.40 8.19
CA VAL A 29 10.88 -21.93 9.20
C VAL A 29 10.76 -23.44 9.17
N SER A 30 11.76 -24.10 8.61
CA SER A 30 11.90 -25.54 8.74
C SER A 30 12.28 -25.88 10.18
N VAL A 31 11.34 -26.38 10.96
CA VAL A 31 11.64 -27.07 12.22
C VAL A 31 11.10 -28.48 12.09
N ASN A 32 12.04 -29.41 11.90
CA ASN A 32 11.76 -30.82 11.94
C ASN A 32 11.46 -31.31 13.35
N ARG A 33 10.52 -32.25 13.44
CA ARG A 33 10.24 -33.23 14.47
C ARG A 33 9.35 -32.82 15.64
N TRP A 34 8.12 -33.35 15.58
CA TRP A 34 7.47 -34.29 16.52
C TRP A 34 6.14 -34.73 15.90
N GLY A 35 6.00 -36.05 15.67
CA GLY A 35 4.79 -36.65 15.13
C GLY A 35 3.67 -36.68 16.17
N PHE A 36 2.48 -36.60 15.65
CA PHE A 36 1.10 -36.91 16.04
C PHE A 36 0.17 -35.79 15.56
N GLY A 37 -0.66 -36.07 14.56
CA GLY A 37 -1.76 -35.19 14.15
C GLY A 37 -1.95 -34.98 12.65
N SER A 38 -1.55 -35.91 11.76
CA SER A 38 -1.64 -35.72 10.32
C SER A 38 -3.05 -35.88 9.71
N VAL A 39 -3.93 -36.65 10.31
CA VAL A 39 -5.26 -36.97 9.73
C VAL A 39 -6.23 -35.80 9.91
N ASN A 40 -6.31 -35.17 11.09
CA ASN A 40 -7.23 -34.05 11.34
C ASN A 40 -6.82 -32.74 10.64
N ARG A 41 -5.55 -32.59 10.20
CA ARG A 41 -5.08 -31.40 9.49
C ARG A 41 -5.38 -31.47 8.00
N ALA A 42 -5.43 -32.67 7.42
CA ALA A 42 -5.78 -32.88 6.02
C ALA A 42 -7.29 -32.71 5.75
N VAL A 43 -8.15 -33.20 6.66
CA VAL A 43 -9.62 -33.04 6.57
C VAL A 43 -9.98 -31.56 6.70
N LYS A 44 -9.48 -30.84 7.71
CA LYS A 44 -9.73 -29.39 7.84
C LYS A 44 -9.16 -28.53 6.68
N LYS A 45 -8.14 -29.01 5.99
CA LYS A 45 -7.57 -28.31 4.81
C LYS A 45 -8.40 -28.57 3.55
N GLY A 46 -9.09 -29.70 3.46
CA GLY A 46 -10.02 -30.03 2.38
C GLY A 46 -11.30 -29.20 2.49
N GLU A 47 -11.94 -29.22 3.66
CA GLU A 47 -13.16 -28.45 3.94
C GLU A 47 -12.97 -26.94 3.73
N GLY A 48 -11.83 -26.36 4.15
CA GLY A 48 -11.50 -24.95 3.93
C GLY A 48 -11.38 -24.59 2.45
N LYS A 49 -10.78 -25.45 1.63
CA LYS A 49 -10.64 -25.19 0.19
C LYS A 49 -11.98 -25.30 -0.57
N GLU A 50 -12.85 -26.19 -0.14
CA GLU A 50 -14.17 -26.38 -0.72
C GLU A 50 -15.06 -25.17 -0.40
N MET A 51 -15.04 -24.68 0.83
CA MET A 51 -15.73 -23.47 1.25
C MET A 51 -15.20 -22.21 0.52
N ASP A 52 -13.89 -22.05 0.39
CA ASP A 52 -13.29 -20.94 -0.38
C ASP A 52 -13.76 -20.97 -1.85
N GLN A 53 -13.89 -22.16 -2.45
CA GLN A 53 -14.36 -22.30 -3.81
C GLN A 53 -15.85 -21.94 -3.98
N GLU A 54 -16.69 -22.29 -3.02
CA GLU A 54 -18.11 -21.89 -2.99
C GLU A 54 -18.25 -20.37 -2.87
N ILE A 55 -17.46 -19.75 -1.98
CA ILE A 55 -17.43 -18.29 -1.81
C ILE A 55 -17.02 -17.61 -3.12
N LYS A 56 -15.97 -18.08 -3.80
CA LYS A 56 -15.51 -17.52 -5.08
C LYS A 56 -16.58 -17.61 -6.16
N GLN A 57 -17.28 -18.74 -6.25
CA GLN A 57 -18.39 -18.92 -7.22
C GLN A 57 -19.55 -17.96 -6.93
N ARG A 58 -19.88 -17.77 -5.65
CA ARG A 58 -20.94 -16.83 -5.25
C ARG A 58 -20.56 -15.39 -5.54
N ILE A 59 -19.30 -15.00 -5.30
CA ILE A 59 -18.76 -13.69 -5.67
C ILE A 59 -18.92 -13.45 -7.16
N GLU A 60 -18.48 -14.39 -8.01
CA GLU A 60 -18.58 -14.25 -9.47
C GLU A 60 -20.04 -14.11 -9.97
N THR A 61 -20.98 -14.76 -9.29
CA THR A 61 -22.42 -14.61 -9.59
C THR A 61 -22.91 -13.21 -9.23
N LEU A 62 -22.60 -12.74 -8.02
CA LEU A 62 -23.02 -11.43 -7.52
C LEU A 62 -22.40 -10.27 -8.29
N LYS A 63 -21.17 -10.39 -8.75
CA LYS A 63 -20.54 -9.39 -9.64
C LYS A 63 -21.40 -9.12 -10.86
N LYS A 64 -21.90 -10.16 -11.51
CA LYS A 64 -22.75 -10.06 -12.70
C LYS A 64 -24.13 -9.50 -12.37
N GLU A 65 -24.75 -9.99 -11.28
CA GLU A 65 -26.09 -9.56 -10.83
C GLU A 65 -26.11 -8.05 -10.47
N LYS A 66 -25.01 -7.54 -9.92
CA LYS A 66 -24.91 -6.17 -9.38
C LYS A 66 -24.14 -5.19 -10.28
N ASP A 67 -23.78 -5.59 -11.49
CA ASP A 67 -22.92 -4.78 -12.38
C ASP A 67 -21.70 -4.25 -11.63
N ALA A 68 -21.00 -5.17 -10.94
CA ALA A 68 -19.89 -4.86 -10.07
C ALA A 68 -18.53 -5.32 -10.62
N VAL A 69 -17.49 -4.54 -10.35
CA VAL A 69 -16.09 -4.86 -10.62
C VAL A 69 -15.31 -4.87 -9.32
N ILE A 70 -14.39 -5.80 -9.15
CA ILE A 70 -13.50 -5.88 -7.99
C ILE A 70 -12.13 -5.34 -8.37
N LEU A 71 -11.70 -4.27 -7.69
CA LEU A 71 -10.37 -3.69 -7.79
C LEU A 71 -9.57 -4.04 -6.54
N ALA A 72 -8.43 -4.73 -6.67
CA ALA A 72 -7.63 -5.17 -5.55
C ALA A 72 -6.19 -4.64 -5.60
N HIS A 73 -5.68 -4.18 -4.46
CA HIS A 73 -4.29 -3.81 -4.34
C HIS A 73 -3.40 -5.05 -4.22
N TYR A 74 -2.17 -5.02 -4.78
CA TYR A 74 -1.18 -6.09 -4.66
C TYR A 74 -0.88 -6.57 -3.23
N TYR A 75 -1.21 -5.75 -2.20
CA TYR A 75 -0.90 -6.06 -0.81
C TYR A 75 -1.99 -6.84 -0.07
N VAL A 76 -3.15 -7.09 -0.68
CA VAL A 76 -4.15 -8.02 -0.11
C VAL A 76 -3.67 -9.47 -0.24
N ASP A 77 -4.31 -10.40 0.46
CA ASP A 77 -3.95 -11.81 0.37
C ASP A 77 -4.24 -12.38 -1.03
N GLY A 78 -3.44 -13.37 -1.46
CA GLY A 78 -3.52 -13.92 -2.81
C GLY A 78 -4.91 -14.46 -3.20
N GLU A 79 -5.64 -15.03 -2.25
CA GLU A 79 -7.02 -15.49 -2.47
C GLU A 79 -7.99 -14.37 -2.88
N VAL A 80 -7.76 -13.13 -2.37
CA VAL A 80 -8.52 -11.94 -2.76
C VAL A 80 -8.03 -11.41 -4.11
N GLN A 81 -6.72 -11.47 -4.39
CA GLN A 81 -6.20 -11.11 -5.71
C GLN A 81 -6.78 -12.03 -6.81
N GLU A 82 -6.98 -13.32 -6.52
CA GLU A 82 -7.51 -14.30 -7.47
C GLU A 82 -8.97 -14.04 -7.90
N ILE A 83 -9.79 -13.38 -7.07
CA ILE A 83 -11.19 -13.05 -7.41
C ILE A 83 -11.35 -11.64 -7.98
N ALA A 84 -10.29 -10.83 -7.96
CA ALA A 84 -10.31 -9.48 -8.48
C ALA A 84 -10.31 -9.45 -10.01
N ASP A 85 -11.05 -8.53 -10.59
CA ASP A 85 -11.03 -8.27 -12.04
C ASP A 85 -9.73 -7.58 -12.44
N TYR A 86 -9.22 -6.72 -11.54
CA TYR A 86 -7.98 -6.00 -11.72
C TYR A 86 -7.19 -5.96 -10.43
N VAL A 87 -5.90 -6.27 -10.53
CA VAL A 87 -4.93 -6.16 -9.42
C VAL A 87 -3.88 -5.15 -9.81
N GLY A 88 -3.58 -4.20 -8.93
CA GLY A 88 -2.64 -3.13 -9.24
C GLY A 88 -2.14 -2.34 -8.04
N ASP A 89 -1.31 -1.33 -8.32
CA ASP A 89 -0.93 -0.29 -7.37
C ASP A 89 -1.99 0.83 -7.29
N SER A 90 -1.76 1.79 -6.40
CA SER A 90 -2.73 2.87 -6.16
C SER A 90 -3.00 3.74 -7.39
N TYR A 91 -1.98 3.96 -8.26
CA TYR A 91 -2.16 4.76 -9.47
C TYR A 91 -3.02 4.04 -10.49
N TYR A 92 -2.65 2.80 -10.82
CA TYR A 92 -3.38 1.98 -11.79
C TYR A 92 -4.85 1.79 -11.39
N LEU A 93 -5.11 1.50 -10.11
CA LEU A 93 -6.49 1.32 -9.64
C LEU A 93 -7.29 2.62 -9.63
N ALA A 94 -6.66 3.77 -9.35
CA ALA A 94 -7.32 5.08 -9.44
C ALA A 94 -7.69 5.43 -10.89
N GLU A 95 -6.81 5.15 -11.86
CA GLU A 95 -7.09 5.33 -13.28
C GLU A 95 -8.22 4.40 -13.76
N LEU A 96 -8.14 3.11 -13.38
CA LEU A 96 -9.20 2.13 -13.73
C LEU A 96 -10.56 2.51 -13.18
N ALA A 97 -10.65 3.06 -11.97
CA ALA A 97 -11.92 3.49 -11.41
C ALA A 97 -12.65 4.49 -12.33
N THR A 98 -11.92 5.28 -13.13
CA THR A 98 -12.49 6.23 -14.09
C THR A 98 -12.94 5.60 -15.42
N THR A 99 -12.44 4.43 -15.76
CA THR A 99 -12.60 3.83 -17.10
C THR A 99 -13.45 2.57 -17.14
N VAL A 100 -13.54 1.82 -16.03
CA VAL A 100 -14.35 0.60 -15.97
C VAL A 100 -15.83 0.93 -16.23
N PRO A 101 -16.55 0.11 -17.01
CA PRO A 101 -17.94 0.40 -17.38
C PRO A 101 -18.94 0.11 -16.24
N GLN A 102 -18.58 -0.73 -15.27
CA GLN A 102 -19.47 -1.13 -14.18
C GLN A 102 -19.86 0.06 -13.29
N LYS A 103 -21.08 0.02 -12.78
CA LYS A 103 -21.63 1.05 -11.88
C LYS A 103 -21.16 0.89 -10.44
N THR A 104 -20.83 -0.33 -10.05
CA THR A 104 -20.39 -0.65 -8.68
C THR A 104 -18.93 -1.10 -8.67
N ILE A 105 -18.12 -0.49 -7.82
CA ILE A 105 -16.72 -0.86 -7.58
C ILE A 105 -16.62 -1.43 -6.16
N ILE A 106 -16.20 -2.68 -6.04
CA ILE A 106 -15.77 -3.26 -4.77
C ILE A 106 -14.28 -3.04 -4.65
N PHE A 107 -13.88 -2.24 -3.67
CA PHE A 107 -12.48 -1.87 -3.49
C PHE A 107 -11.83 -2.72 -2.40
N CYS A 108 -10.90 -3.59 -2.79
CA CYS A 108 -10.07 -4.42 -1.91
C CYS A 108 -8.73 -3.71 -1.64
N GLY A 109 -8.75 -2.74 -0.75
CA GLY A 109 -7.64 -1.89 -0.35
C GLY A 109 -7.95 -1.15 0.95
N VAL A 110 -7.19 -0.09 1.25
CA VAL A 110 -7.41 0.76 2.43
C VAL A 110 -8.25 2.00 2.09
N SER A 111 -8.81 2.65 3.11
CA SER A 111 -9.82 3.71 3.02
C SER A 111 -9.52 4.80 1.99
N PHE A 112 -8.34 5.41 2.00
CA PHE A 112 -7.98 6.51 1.09
C PHE A 112 -8.03 6.12 -0.40
N MET A 113 -7.90 4.83 -0.71
CA MET A 113 -7.99 4.32 -2.10
C MET A 113 -9.44 4.32 -2.58
N GLY A 114 -10.37 3.87 -1.74
CA GLY A 114 -11.81 3.95 -2.01
C GLY A 114 -12.30 5.38 -2.11
N GLU A 115 -11.81 6.28 -1.23
CA GLU A 115 -12.09 7.72 -1.35
C GLU A 115 -11.61 8.28 -2.70
N SER A 116 -10.38 7.96 -3.10
CA SER A 116 -9.83 8.42 -4.40
C SER A 116 -10.67 7.92 -5.57
N ALA A 117 -11.11 6.66 -5.54
CA ALA A 117 -12.01 6.11 -6.55
C ALA A 117 -13.37 6.84 -6.58
N LYS A 118 -13.97 7.12 -5.41
CA LYS A 118 -15.23 7.86 -5.30
C LYS A 118 -15.11 9.31 -5.74
N ILE A 119 -13.98 9.96 -5.44
CA ILE A 119 -13.71 11.34 -5.86
C ILE A 119 -13.59 11.43 -7.38
N LEU A 120 -12.87 10.49 -7.99
CA LEU A 120 -12.65 10.47 -9.45
C LEU A 120 -13.87 10.00 -10.24
N SER A 121 -14.73 9.17 -9.64
CA SER A 121 -15.92 8.58 -10.27
C SER A 121 -17.15 8.74 -9.38
N PRO A 122 -17.63 9.99 -9.22
CA PRO A 122 -18.72 10.31 -8.29
C PRO A 122 -20.05 9.64 -8.62
N GLU A 123 -20.26 9.30 -9.89
CA GLU A 123 -21.45 8.61 -10.39
C GLU A 123 -21.50 7.13 -10.02
N LYS A 124 -20.36 6.54 -9.61
CA LYS A 124 -20.28 5.13 -9.25
C LYS A 124 -20.51 4.90 -7.78
N THR A 125 -21.06 3.75 -7.45
CA THR A 125 -21.09 3.23 -6.08
C THR A 125 -19.76 2.57 -5.78
N VAL A 126 -18.99 3.12 -4.83
CA VAL A 126 -17.71 2.56 -4.38
C VAL A 126 -17.90 1.97 -2.99
N ILE A 127 -17.65 0.69 -2.85
CA ILE A 127 -17.82 -0.08 -1.60
C ILE A 127 -16.48 -0.64 -1.17
N MET A 128 -16.07 -0.36 0.09
CA MET A 128 -14.88 -0.95 0.68
C MET A 128 -15.16 -2.37 1.14
N ALA A 129 -14.31 -3.34 0.79
CA ALA A 129 -14.45 -4.72 1.28
C ALA A 129 -14.36 -4.80 2.82
N ASP A 130 -13.60 -3.90 3.44
CA ASP A 130 -13.57 -3.72 4.90
C ASP A 130 -13.41 -2.23 5.24
N ARG A 131 -14.42 -1.63 5.86
CA ARG A 131 -14.39 -0.22 6.30
C ARG A 131 -13.31 0.07 7.34
N SER A 132 -12.88 -0.93 8.12
CA SER A 132 -11.82 -0.76 9.12
C SER A 132 -10.40 -0.89 8.56
N ALA A 133 -10.27 -1.22 7.26
CA ALA A 133 -8.98 -1.26 6.58
C ALA A 133 -8.52 0.17 6.29
N ASP A 134 -7.65 0.70 7.14
CA ASP A 134 -7.19 2.07 7.09
C ASP A 134 -5.66 2.16 7.07
N CYS A 135 -5.12 3.25 6.54
CA CYS A 135 -3.67 3.49 6.48
C CYS A 135 -3.26 4.50 7.56
N PRO A 136 -2.48 4.10 8.58
CA PRO A 136 -2.04 5.05 9.61
C PRO A 136 -1.30 6.26 9.06
N MET A 137 -0.51 6.09 7.97
CA MET A 137 0.20 7.19 7.33
C MET A 137 -0.73 8.25 6.78
N ALA A 138 -1.94 7.87 6.34
CA ALA A 138 -2.91 8.82 5.79
C ALA A 138 -3.38 9.89 6.80
N HIS A 139 -3.13 9.66 8.09
CA HIS A 139 -3.46 10.56 9.20
C HIS A 139 -2.22 11.26 9.80
N MET A 140 -1.05 11.16 9.17
CA MET A 140 0.21 11.75 9.69
C MET A 140 0.48 13.16 9.17
N VAL A 141 -0.52 13.83 8.64
CA VAL A 141 -0.48 15.25 8.28
C VAL A 141 -1.84 15.87 8.55
N GLU A 142 -1.84 17.11 9.01
CA GLU A 142 -3.05 17.89 9.30
C GLU A 142 -3.17 19.09 8.35
N VAL A 143 -4.40 19.51 8.09
CA VAL A 143 -4.70 20.67 7.22
C VAL A 143 -4.01 21.94 7.71
N GLU A 144 -3.96 22.12 9.03
CA GLU A 144 -3.32 23.26 9.67
C GLU A 144 -1.83 23.36 9.30
N LYS A 145 -1.12 22.22 9.24
CA LYS A 145 0.28 22.17 8.83
C LYS A 145 0.47 22.64 7.38
N ILE A 146 -0.43 22.23 6.48
CA ILE A 146 -0.41 22.70 5.09
C ILE A 146 -0.56 24.22 5.04
N ARG A 147 -1.50 24.78 5.80
CA ARG A 147 -1.76 26.21 5.86
C ARG A 147 -0.59 27.00 6.48
N GLU A 148 0.09 26.45 7.47
CA GLU A 148 1.30 27.04 8.05
C GLU A 148 2.43 27.12 7.03
N VAL A 149 2.72 26.02 6.32
CA VAL A 149 3.76 25.98 5.29
C VAL A 149 3.45 26.96 4.15
N ARG A 150 2.19 27.08 3.73
CA ARG A 150 1.80 28.06 2.69
C ARG A 150 1.97 29.52 3.14
N LYS A 151 1.90 29.83 4.44
CA LYS A 151 2.20 31.18 4.96
C LYS A 151 3.69 31.49 4.92
N GLU A 152 4.52 30.50 5.20
CA GLU A 152 5.99 30.64 5.21
C GLU A 152 6.55 30.64 3.78
N TYR A 153 5.98 29.82 2.89
CA TYR A 153 6.37 29.64 1.48
C TYR A 153 5.18 29.91 0.57
N PRO A 154 4.87 31.17 0.20
CA PRO A 154 3.65 31.52 -0.54
C PRO A 154 3.48 30.85 -1.90
N ASP A 155 4.60 30.50 -2.59
CA ASP A 155 4.62 29.84 -3.88
C ASP A 155 4.86 28.32 -3.80
N VAL A 156 4.76 27.72 -2.59
CA VAL A 156 4.98 26.28 -2.42
C VAL A 156 3.95 25.45 -3.15
N ALA A 157 4.40 24.41 -3.82
CA ALA A 157 3.50 23.36 -4.31
C ALA A 157 3.36 22.26 -3.24
N VAL A 158 2.13 22.03 -2.78
CA VAL A 158 1.79 20.92 -1.89
C VAL A 158 1.58 19.67 -2.72
N VAL A 159 2.55 18.77 -2.67
CA VAL A 159 2.56 17.50 -3.38
C VAL A 159 2.11 16.40 -2.42
N CYS A 160 0.91 15.89 -2.64
CA CYS A 160 0.25 14.94 -1.76
C CYS A 160 0.39 13.52 -2.29
N TYR A 161 1.12 12.68 -1.59
CA TYR A 161 1.05 11.25 -1.83
C TYR A 161 -0.38 10.76 -1.56
N VAL A 162 -0.95 9.97 -2.49
CA VAL A 162 -2.37 9.54 -2.42
C VAL A 162 -2.75 8.82 -1.14
N ASN A 163 -1.75 8.34 -0.37
CA ASN A 163 -1.90 7.74 0.95
C ASN A 163 -2.25 8.79 2.01
N SER A 164 -3.27 9.58 1.72
CA SER A 164 -3.80 10.69 2.53
C SER A 164 -5.32 10.69 2.45
N MET A 165 -5.99 11.23 3.46
CA MET A 165 -7.44 11.38 3.48
C MET A 165 -7.91 12.45 2.49
N ALA A 166 -9.20 12.45 2.16
CA ALA A 166 -9.79 13.38 1.19
C ALA A 166 -9.60 14.85 1.57
N GLU A 167 -9.63 15.18 2.87
CA GLU A 167 -9.42 16.54 3.39
C GLU A 167 -8.02 17.06 3.07
N ILE A 168 -7.00 16.20 3.15
CA ILE A 168 -5.61 16.56 2.83
C ILE A 168 -5.44 16.74 1.32
N LYS A 169 -6.06 15.87 0.54
CA LYS A 169 -6.08 16.01 -0.93
C LYS A 169 -6.73 17.34 -1.34
N ALA A 170 -7.83 17.74 -0.69
CA ALA A 170 -8.55 18.98 -0.97
C ALA A 170 -7.74 20.26 -0.74
N GLU A 171 -6.73 20.21 0.12
CA GLU A 171 -5.82 21.33 0.42
C GLU A 171 -4.49 21.26 -0.38
N SER A 172 -4.36 20.27 -1.28
CA SER A 172 -3.13 20.00 -2.04
C SER A 172 -3.21 20.54 -3.47
N ASP A 173 -2.05 20.76 -4.11
CA ASP A 173 -1.97 21.23 -5.50
C ASP A 173 -1.98 20.09 -6.51
N VAL A 174 -1.41 18.95 -6.14
CA VAL A 174 -1.35 17.74 -6.96
C VAL A 174 -1.19 16.52 -6.10
N CYS A 175 -1.87 15.43 -6.46
CA CYS A 175 -1.60 14.12 -5.90
C CYS A 175 -0.48 13.41 -6.69
N VAL A 176 0.20 12.48 -6.02
CA VAL A 176 1.21 11.61 -6.63
C VAL A 176 1.11 10.20 -6.05
N THR A 177 1.70 9.24 -6.76
CA THR A 177 1.99 7.90 -6.25
C THR A 177 3.49 7.62 -6.35
N SER A 178 3.98 6.54 -5.75
CA SER A 178 5.38 6.13 -5.88
C SER A 178 5.83 5.95 -7.33
N SER A 179 4.91 5.54 -8.22
CA SER A 179 5.21 5.32 -9.65
C SER A 179 5.32 6.60 -10.49
N ASN A 180 4.76 7.73 -10.03
CA ASN A 180 4.70 8.95 -10.86
C ASN A 180 5.24 10.22 -10.16
N ALA A 181 5.56 10.16 -8.87
CA ALA A 181 5.98 11.33 -8.09
C ALA A 181 7.16 12.08 -8.73
N LEU A 182 8.21 11.37 -9.13
CA LEU A 182 9.38 11.98 -9.75
C LEU A 182 9.02 12.71 -11.05
N LYS A 183 8.24 12.06 -11.91
CA LYS A 183 7.79 12.61 -13.19
C LYS A 183 6.96 13.88 -12.98
N ILE A 184 6.04 13.85 -12.03
CA ILE A 184 5.14 14.98 -11.74
C ILE A 184 5.92 16.14 -11.12
N VAL A 185 6.76 15.89 -10.09
CA VAL A 185 7.54 16.92 -9.43
C VAL A 185 8.47 17.66 -10.40
N LYS A 186 9.10 16.95 -11.35
CA LYS A 186 9.91 17.57 -12.41
C LYS A 186 9.11 18.52 -13.32
N LYS A 187 7.81 18.27 -13.52
CA LYS A 187 6.92 19.10 -14.35
C LYS A 187 6.37 20.33 -13.62
N LEU A 188 6.43 20.36 -12.28
CA LEU A 188 5.91 21.51 -11.51
C LEU A 188 6.83 22.72 -11.69
N PRO A 189 6.28 23.94 -11.90
CA PRO A 189 7.09 25.16 -12.03
C PRO A 189 7.66 25.64 -10.69
N ASN A 190 7.03 25.27 -9.57
CA ASN A 190 7.37 25.72 -8.23
C ASN A 190 8.77 25.25 -7.82
N LYS A 191 9.53 26.13 -7.17
CA LYS A 191 10.84 25.80 -6.61
C LYS A 191 10.71 25.08 -5.27
N ASP A 192 9.76 25.53 -4.45
CA ASP A 192 9.49 24.97 -3.13
C ASP A 192 8.41 23.88 -3.25
N ILE A 193 8.70 22.72 -2.68
CA ILE A 193 7.82 21.54 -2.71
C ILE A 193 7.57 21.12 -1.26
N PHE A 194 6.31 21.17 -0.81
CA PHE A 194 5.91 20.52 0.43
C PHE A 194 5.39 19.12 0.11
N PHE A 195 6.19 18.11 0.43
CA PHE A 195 5.86 16.71 0.15
C PHE A 195 5.23 16.06 1.37
N ILE A 196 4.02 15.56 1.23
CA ILE A 196 3.21 14.97 2.30
C ILE A 196 2.58 13.63 1.85
N PRO A 197 2.23 12.71 2.78
CA PRO A 197 2.63 12.68 4.19
C PRO A 197 3.97 11.98 4.41
N ASP A 198 4.51 11.20 3.45
CA ASP A 198 5.63 10.27 3.58
C ASP A 198 6.99 10.95 3.44
N GLU A 199 7.76 10.98 4.54
CA GLU A 199 9.11 11.53 4.58
C GLU A 199 10.07 10.77 3.68
N HIS A 200 10.01 9.44 3.69
CA HIS A 200 11.01 8.60 3.00
C HIS A 200 10.86 8.71 1.49
N LEU A 201 9.62 8.61 0.97
CA LEU A 201 9.35 8.83 -0.45
C LEU A 201 9.73 10.27 -0.85
N GLY A 202 9.35 11.27 -0.04
CA GLY A 202 9.72 12.66 -0.29
C GLY A 202 11.23 12.86 -0.34
N HIS A 203 11.97 12.27 0.60
CA HIS A 203 13.43 12.30 0.63
C HIS A 203 14.02 11.63 -0.63
N TYR A 204 13.55 10.44 -1.00
CA TYR A 204 14.00 9.74 -2.21
C TYR A 204 13.80 10.60 -3.47
N ILE A 205 12.65 11.25 -3.61
CA ILE A 205 12.36 12.14 -4.75
C ILE A 205 13.27 13.38 -4.72
N SER A 206 13.51 13.99 -3.55
CA SER A 206 14.34 15.19 -3.39
C SER A 206 15.77 14.98 -3.87
N GLN A 207 16.33 13.79 -3.67
CA GLN A 207 17.67 13.44 -4.15
C GLN A 207 17.79 13.43 -5.68
N GLN A 208 16.69 13.30 -6.41
CA GLN A 208 16.64 13.20 -7.86
C GLN A 208 16.24 14.52 -8.56
N VAL A 209 15.90 15.55 -7.78
CA VAL A 209 15.56 16.90 -8.25
C VAL A 209 16.22 17.96 -7.34
N PRO A 210 17.58 17.99 -7.32
CA PRO A 210 18.34 18.83 -6.39
C PRO A 210 18.15 20.33 -6.64
N GLU A 211 17.58 20.71 -7.77
CA GLU A 211 17.23 22.10 -8.10
C GLU A 211 15.99 22.63 -7.35
N LYS A 212 15.22 21.74 -6.70
CA LYS A 212 14.04 22.10 -5.94
C LYS A 212 14.31 22.03 -4.44
N ASN A 213 13.66 22.88 -3.68
CA ASN A 213 13.70 22.88 -2.23
C ASN A 213 12.54 22.05 -1.68
N PHE A 214 12.85 20.98 -0.93
CA PHE A 214 11.84 20.12 -0.33
C PHE A 214 11.65 20.43 1.14
N ILE A 215 10.40 20.68 1.49
CA ILE A 215 9.90 20.67 2.86
C ILE A 215 9.24 19.31 3.02
N LEU A 216 9.72 18.50 3.95
CA LEU A 216 9.21 17.15 4.20
C LEU A 216 8.31 17.15 5.43
N ASN A 217 7.24 16.38 5.36
CA ASN A 217 6.46 15.98 6.52
C ASN A 217 7.12 14.76 7.17
N ASP A 218 6.88 14.52 8.45
CA ASP A 218 7.50 13.44 9.25
C ASP A 218 6.68 12.15 9.29
N GLY A 219 5.71 11.99 8.40
CA GLY A 219 4.93 10.76 8.26
C GLY A 219 5.70 9.66 7.54
N TYR A 220 5.31 8.41 7.77
CA TYR A 220 5.99 7.24 7.18
C TYR A 220 5.10 6.00 7.14
N CYS A 221 5.43 5.06 6.25
CA CYS A 221 4.82 3.74 6.22
C CYS A 221 5.49 2.83 7.27
N HIS A 222 4.74 2.41 8.29
CA HIS A 222 5.26 1.54 9.35
C HIS A 222 5.74 0.17 8.85
N VAL A 223 5.23 -0.31 7.73
CA VAL A 223 5.66 -1.58 7.12
C VAL A 223 7.04 -1.44 6.50
N HIS A 224 7.22 -0.43 5.64
CA HIS A 224 8.51 -0.18 4.98
C HIS A 224 9.57 0.29 5.97
N ALA A 225 9.22 1.15 6.93
CA ALA A 225 10.12 1.57 8.00
C ALA A 225 10.53 0.45 8.97
N SER A 226 9.82 -0.69 8.98
CA SER A 226 10.18 -1.85 9.81
C SER A 226 11.30 -2.71 9.21
N ILE A 227 11.67 -2.52 7.95
CA ILE A 227 12.77 -3.23 7.30
C ILE A 227 14.09 -2.66 7.84
N ARG A 228 14.98 -3.52 8.32
CA ARG A 228 16.22 -3.11 8.97
C ARG A 228 17.45 -3.52 8.17
N PRO A 229 18.52 -2.69 8.16
CA PRO A 229 19.75 -3.00 7.43
C PRO A 229 20.37 -4.35 7.79
N ASP A 230 20.37 -4.72 9.08
CA ASP A 230 20.91 -6.00 9.54
C ASP A 230 20.17 -7.21 8.94
N GLN A 231 18.84 -7.11 8.77
CA GLN A 231 18.03 -8.14 8.13
C GLN A 231 18.32 -8.25 6.64
N VAL A 232 18.41 -7.11 5.94
CA VAL A 232 18.77 -7.06 4.51
C VAL A 232 20.14 -7.67 4.26
N LEU A 233 21.15 -7.27 5.05
CA LEU A 233 22.50 -7.80 4.93
C LEU A 233 22.56 -9.31 5.20
N ALA A 234 21.79 -9.80 6.18
CA ALA A 234 21.67 -11.22 6.44
C ALA A 234 21.00 -11.97 5.28
N ALA A 235 19.96 -11.40 4.67
CA ALA A 235 19.29 -11.95 3.49
C ALA A 235 20.25 -12.00 2.28
N LYS A 236 20.94 -10.90 1.97
CA LYS A 236 21.96 -10.84 0.89
C LYS A 236 23.10 -11.85 1.13
N LYS A 237 23.53 -12.04 2.37
CA LYS A 237 24.53 -13.06 2.70
C LYS A 237 24.02 -14.49 2.48
N SER A 238 22.75 -14.75 2.75
CA SER A 238 22.12 -16.07 2.58
C SER A 238 21.82 -16.38 1.11
N HIS A 239 21.61 -15.33 0.31
CA HIS A 239 21.24 -15.41 -1.11
C HIS A 239 22.11 -14.44 -1.91
N PRO A 240 23.42 -14.77 -2.11
CA PRO A 240 24.40 -13.83 -2.68
C PRO A 240 24.14 -13.44 -4.13
N ASP A 241 23.42 -14.27 -4.88
CA ASP A 241 23.08 -14.02 -6.28
C ASP A 241 21.73 -13.29 -6.45
N ALA A 242 20.98 -13.06 -5.34
CA ALA A 242 19.68 -12.42 -5.38
C ALA A 242 19.80 -10.90 -5.44
N LEU A 243 19.09 -10.28 -6.38
CA LEU A 243 18.95 -8.82 -6.47
C LEU A 243 17.96 -8.31 -5.43
N PHE A 244 18.31 -7.23 -4.75
CA PHE A 244 17.45 -6.59 -3.75
C PHE A 244 16.62 -5.47 -4.36
N LEU A 245 15.30 -5.70 -4.47
CA LEU A 245 14.33 -4.77 -5.06
C LEU A 245 13.53 -4.09 -3.96
N VAL A 246 13.50 -2.75 -3.93
CA VAL A 246 13.03 -1.97 -2.77
C VAL A 246 12.02 -0.90 -3.17
N HIS A 247 10.99 -0.74 -2.35
CA HIS A 247 10.04 0.36 -2.48
C HIS A 247 10.60 1.66 -1.88
N PRO A 248 10.40 2.83 -2.53
CA PRO A 248 10.98 4.11 -2.08
C PRO A 248 10.40 4.66 -0.76
N GLU A 249 9.35 4.06 -0.19
CA GLU A 249 8.91 4.33 1.19
C GLU A 249 9.84 3.73 2.25
N CYS A 250 10.88 2.99 1.87
CA CYS A 250 11.87 2.49 2.80
C CYS A 250 12.81 3.61 3.25
N PRO A 251 13.34 3.55 4.49
CA PRO A 251 14.37 4.48 4.96
C PRO A 251 15.60 4.51 4.06
N ALA A 252 16.29 5.66 3.97
CA ALA A 252 17.46 5.86 3.11
C ALA A 252 18.52 4.76 3.28
N ALA A 253 18.81 4.33 4.52
CA ALA A 253 19.77 3.25 4.79
C ALA A 253 19.38 1.88 4.19
N ILE A 254 18.11 1.67 3.84
CA ILE A 254 17.64 0.48 3.12
C ILE A 254 17.78 0.71 1.62
N LEU A 255 17.46 1.92 1.13
CA LEU A 255 17.59 2.27 -0.28
C LEU A 255 19.05 2.20 -0.76
N GLU A 256 20.01 2.56 0.10
CA GLU A 256 21.45 2.45 -0.18
C GLU A 256 21.93 1.00 -0.41
N LEU A 257 21.20 0.01 0.08
CA LEU A 257 21.53 -1.42 -0.10
C LEU A 257 20.87 -2.02 -1.34
N ALA A 258 20.00 -1.27 -2.03
CA ALA A 258 19.16 -1.76 -3.11
C ALA A 258 19.94 -1.92 -4.43
N ASP A 259 19.60 -2.95 -5.18
CA ASP A 259 20.01 -3.14 -6.56
C ASP A 259 18.99 -2.47 -7.52
N PHE A 260 17.73 -2.29 -7.07
CA PHE A 260 16.69 -1.56 -7.78
C PHE A 260 15.73 -0.89 -6.79
N ILE A 261 15.34 0.35 -7.06
CA ILE A 261 14.34 1.11 -6.30
C ILE A 261 13.20 1.48 -7.25
N GLY A 262 11.98 1.13 -6.87
CA GLY A 262 10.80 1.45 -7.67
C GLY A 262 9.48 1.19 -6.93
N SER A 263 8.38 1.67 -7.52
CA SER A 263 7.03 1.35 -7.08
C SER A 263 6.75 -0.15 -7.11
N THR A 264 5.64 -0.58 -6.52
CA THR A 264 5.26 -2.01 -6.52
C THR A 264 5.16 -2.57 -7.93
N SER A 265 4.53 -1.85 -8.87
CA SER A 265 4.44 -2.25 -10.27
C SER A 265 5.81 -2.30 -10.96
N GLU A 266 6.70 -1.34 -10.68
CA GLU A 266 8.05 -1.34 -11.23
C GLU A 266 8.91 -2.49 -10.69
N ILE A 267 8.78 -2.85 -9.41
CA ILE A 267 9.41 -4.03 -8.81
C ILE A 267 8.96 -5.31 -9.53
N ILE A 268 7.65 -5.47 -9.77
CA ILE A 268 7.10 -6.62 -10.48
C ILE A 268 7.65 -6.68 -11.90
N ASN A 269 7.62 -5.56 -12.63
CA ASN A 269 8.09 -5.49 -14.02
C ASN A 269 9.60 -5.78 -14.09
N TYR A 270 10.40 -5.14 -13.23
CA TYR A 270 11.84 -5.40 -13.16
C TYR A 270 12.16 -6.87 -12.89
N ALA A 271 11.48 -7.47 -11.91
CA ALA A 271 11.67 -8.88 -11.62
C ALA A 271 11.25 -9.78 -12.79
N THR A 272 10.22 -9.39 -13.56
CA THR A 272 9.73 -10.14 -14.73
C THR A 272 10.69 -10.05 -15.90
N ASP A 273 11.20 -8.86 -16.21
CA ASP A 273 12.04 -8.61 -17.37
C ASP A 273 13.51 -9.00 -17.13
N SER A 274 13.96 -9.04 -15.89
CA SER A 274 15.32 -9.40 -15.53
C SER A 274 15.65 -10.85 -15.85
N SER A 275 16.89 -11.10 -16.30
CA SER A 275 17.44 -12.46 -16.44
C SER A 275 17.80 -13.13 -15.11
N ALA A 276 17.90 -12.37 -14.02
CA ALA A 276 18.15 -12.90 -12.68
C ALA A 276 17.04 -13.88 -12.23
N LYS A 277 17.42 -14.87 -11.45
CA LYS A 277 16.51 -15.93 -10.99
C LYS A 277 16.10 -15.80 -9.54
N GLU A 278 16.80 -14.99 -8.77
CA GLU A 278 16.59 -14.82 -7.34
C GLU A 278 16.48 -13.35 -6.97
N PHE A 279 15.50 -13.03 -6.13
CA PHE A 279 15.23 -11.65 -5.70
C PHE A 279 14.91 -11.59 -4.22
N ILE A 280 15.45 -10.59 -3.53
CA ILE A 280 15.04 -10.21 -2.20
C ILE A 280 14.08 -9.03 -2.35
N ILE A 281 12.92 -9.11 -1.72
CA ILE A 281 11.83 -8.13 -1.88
C ILE A 281 11.75 -7.23 -0.66
N GLY A 282 11.99 -5.94 -0.86
CA GLY A 282 11.95 -4.86 0.14
C GLY A 282 10.66 -4.06 0.08
N THR A 283 9.50 -4.73 0.02
CA THR A 283 8.17 -4.13 0.12
C THR A 283 7.19 -5.08 0.83
N GLU A 284 5.91 -4.75 0.88
CA GLU A 284 4.86 -5.57 1.50
C GLU A 284 4.71 -6.92 0.79
N LEU A 285 4.60 -8.00 1.57
CA LEU A 285 4.72 -9.38 1.06
C LEU A 285 3.51 -9.88 0.25
N GLY A 286 2.39 -9.17 0.22
CA GLY A 286 1.25 -9.51 -0.67
C GLY A 286 1.65 -9.53 -2.13
N VAL A 287 2.63 -8.71 -2.52
CA VAL A 287 3.19 -8.67 -3.88
C VAL A 287 3.75 -10.02 -4.34
N LEU A 288 4.14 -10.89 -3.40
CA LEU A 288 4.70 -12.20 -3.72
C LEU A 288 3.72 -13.13 -4.46
N HIS A 289 2.41 -12.90 -4.32
CA HIS A 289 1.41 -13.67 -5.07
C HIS A 289 1.57 -13.40 -6.57
N ASP A 290 1.55 -12.13 -6.96
CA ASP A 290 1.67 -11.72 -8.37
C ASP A 290 3.06 -12.03 -8.94
N LEU A 291 4.13 -11.75 -8.17
CA LEU A 291 5.51 -12.08 -8.56
C LEU A 291 5.70 -13.56 -8.88
N LYS A 292 5.19 -14.46 -8.03
CA LYS A 292 5.29 -15.92 -8.24
C LYS A 292 4.41 -16.41 -9.36
N THR A 293 3.23 -15.83 -9.52
CA THR A 293 2.29 -16.20 -10.59
C THR A 293 2.86 -15.84 -11.96
N LYS A 294 3.43 -14.65 -12.10
CA LYS A 294 4.06 -14.18 -13.34
C LYS A 294 5.41 -14.83 -13.64
N ASN A 295 6.12 -15.27 -12.59
CA ASN A 295 7.50 -15.77 -12.71
C ASN A 295 7.67 -17.11 -11.97
N PRO A 296 7.06 -18.20 -12.44
CA PRO A 296 7.08 -19.50 -11.76
C PRO A 296 8.48 -20.14 -11.70
N ASP A 297 9.41 -19.69 -12.53
CA ASP A 297 10.81 -20.14 -12.63
C ASP A 297 11.79 -19.29 -11.79
N LYS A 298 11.28 -18.29 -11.04
CA LYS A 298 12.09 -17.41 -10.20
C LYS A 298 11.79 -17.58 -8.72
N THR A 299 12.77 -17.25 -7.88
CA THR A 299 12.66 -17.37 -6.42
C THR A 299 12.64 -15.99 -5.77
N PHE A 300 11.74 -15.80 -4.81
CA PHE A 300 11.55 -14.53 -4.12
C PHE A 300 11.65 -14.72 -2.61
N TYR A 301 12.53 -13.94 -1.98
CA TYR A 301 12.79 -13.91 -0.55
C TYR A 301 12.32 -12.60 0.07
N SER A 302 11.96 -12.61 1.34
CA SER A 302 11.67 -11.39 2.09
C SER A 302 12.95 -10.76 2.63
N ALA A 303 13.04 -9.43 2.63
CA ALA A 303 14.15 -8.69 3.25
C ALA A 303 14.08 -8.69 4.80
N GLY A 304 12.90 -8.93 5.37
CA GLY A 304 12.67 -8.92 6.82
C GLY A 304 11.44 -9.71 7.24
N SER A 305 11.20 -9.79 8.54
CA SER A 305 10.12 -10.60 9.13
C SER A 305 8.79 -9.85 9.32
N ALA A 306 8.77 -8.53 9.17
CA ALA A 306 7.63 -7.66 9.52
C ALA A 306 6.99 -6.94 8.32
N GLN A 307 7.30 -7.36 7.10
CA GLN A 307 6.84 -6.75 5.84
C GLN A 307 5.38 -7.11 5.51
N CYS A 308 4.48 -6.98 6.46
CA CYS A 308 3.08 -7.35 6.29
C CYS A 308 2.18 -6.24 6.82
N CYS A 309 1.34 -5.68 5.94
CA CYS A 309 0.40 -4.65 6.33
C CYS A 309 -0.83 -5.27 7.01
N PRO A 310 -1.03 -5.08 8.33
CA PRO A 310 -2.15 -5.69 9.03
C PRO A 310 -3.51 -5.16 8.54
N ASN A 311 -3.55 -3.97 7.96
CA ASN A 311 -4.78 -3.37 7.44
C ASN A 311 -5.17 -3.97 6.08
N MET A 312 -4.21 -4.20 5.18
CA MET A 312 -4.47 -4.91 3.92
C MET A 312 -4.90 -6.38 4.18
N LYS A 313 -4.40 -7.01 5.26
CA LYS A 313 -4.77 -8.38 5.65
C LYS A 313 -6.10 -8.48 6.43
N LYS A 314 -6.81 -7.38 6.60
CA LYS A 314 -8.21 -7.41 7.06
C LYS A 314 -9.18 -7.81 5.96
N ILE A 315 -8.79 -7.65 4.70
CA ILE A 315 -9.62 -7.94 3.54
C ILE A 315 -9.56 -9.44 3.27
N THR A 316 -10.72 -10.10 3.29
CA THR A 316 -10.87 -11.55 3.10
C THR A 316 -11.98 -11.85 2.09
N LEU A 317 -12.04 -13.09 1.58
CA LEU A 317 -13.09 -13.54 0.66
C LEU A 317 -14.49 -13.34 1.27
N GLU A 318 -14.66 -13.70 2.54
CA GLU A 318 -15.97 -13.58 3.24
C GLU A 318 -16.43 -12.12 3.31
N LYS A 319 -15.51 -11.18 3.51
CA LYS A 319 -15.85 -9.74 3.55
C LYS A 319 -16.21 -9.21 2.17
N VAL A 320 -15.52 -9.65 1.13
CA VAL A 320 -15.88 -9.31 -0.25
C VAL A 320 -17.26 -9.86 -0.58
N LEU A 321 -17.54 -11.12 -0.22
CA LEU A 321 -18.87 -11.71 -0.38
C LEU A 321 -19.93 -10.91 0.37
N HIS A 322 -19.67 -10.62 1.66
CA HIS A 322 -20.62 -9.91 2.51
C HIS A 322 -21.01 -8.55 1.93
N VAL A 323 -20.05 -7.73 1.49
CA VAL A 323 -20.37 -6.40 0.94
C VAL A 323 -21.04 -6.49 -0.44
N LEU A 324 -20.74 -7.53 -1.22
CA LEU A 324 -21.49 -7.81 -2.43
C LEU A 324 -22.94 -8.21 -2.14
N GLU A 325 -23.23 -8.93 -1.06
CA GLU A 325 -24.57 -9.30 -0.68
C GLU A 325 -25.37 -8.12 -0.11
N THR A 326 -24.77 -7.37 0.82
CA THR A 326 -25.46 -6.34 1.62
C THR A 326 -25.41 -4.94 1.01
N GLY A 327 -24.36 -4.60 0.26
CA GLY A 327 -24.10 -3.22 -0.17
C GLY A 327 -23.54 -2.32 0.94
N GLU A 328 -23.15 -2.88 2.09
CA GLU A 328 -22.56 -2.13 3.20
C GLU A 328 -21.18 -1.57 2.84
N ASN A 329 -20.69 -0.63 3.65
CA ASN A 329 -19.37 0.01 3.50
C ASN A 329 -19.23 0.91 2.27
N GLU A 330 -20.32 1.49 1.77
CA GLU A 330 -20.23 2.49 0.70
C GLU A 330 -19.41 3.71 1.17
N VAL A 331 -18.55 4.19 0.29
CA VAL A 331 -17.75 5.40 0.49
C VAL A 331 -18.63 6.61 0.20
N ILE A 332 -18.89 7.41 1.23
CA ILE A 332 -19.72 8.62 1.16
C ILE A 332 -18.86 9.82 1.51
N LEU A 333 -18.82 10.80 0.61
CA LEU A 333 -18.15 12.07 0.79
C LEU A 333 -19.12 13.20 0.48
N SER A 334 -19.00 14.34 1.19
CA SER A 334 -19.77 15.52 0.83
C SER A 334 -19.36 16.02 -0.57
N ASP A 335 -20.32 16.61 -1.29
CA ASP A 335 -20.05 17.14 -2.63
C ASP A 335 -18.95 18.20 -2.61
N GLU A 336 -18.93 19.09 -1.60
CA GLU A 336 -17.90 20.11 -1.44
C GLU A 336 -16.49 19.51 -1.29
N LEU A 337 -16.34 18.51 -0.40
CA LEU A 337 -15.05 17.85 -0.18
C LEU A 337 -14.58 17.12 -1.42
N ARG A 338 -15.50 16.39 -2.06
CA ARG A 338 -15.23 15.65 -3.29
C ARG A 338 -14.77 16.56 -4.43
N GLU A 339 -15.43 17.70 -4.65
CA GLU A 339 -15.05 18.66 -5.69
C GLU A 339 -13.67 19.24 -5.44
N LYS A 340 -13.35 19.63 -4.20
CA LYS A 340 -12.03 20.17 -3.84
C LYS A 340 -10.92 19.12 -4.03
N ALA A 341 -11.12 17.89 -3.56
CA ALA A 341 -10.14 16.82 -3.67
C ALA A 341 -9.98 16.27 -5.10
N ASN A 342 -10.95 16.51 -5.98
CA ASN A 342 -10.92 16.03 -7.37
C ASN A 342 -9.82 16.72 -8.20
N ALA A 343 -9.61 18.03 -8.02
CA ALA A 343 -8.65 18.78 -8.82
C ALA A 343 -7.20 18.23 -8.69
N PRO A 344 -6.63 18.01 -7.49
CA PRO A 344 -5.28 17.44 -7.35
C PRO A 344 -5.18 15.99 -7.83
N LEU A 345 -6.23 15.17 -7.71
CA LEU A 345 -6.26 13.81 -8.25
C LEU A 345 -6.31 13.81 -9.79
N LYS A 346 -7.14 14.63 -10.40
CA LYS A 346 -7.15 14.79 -11.87
C LYS A 346 -5.81 15.29 -12.39
N ARG A 347 -5.22 16.27 -11.73
CA ARG A 347 -3.91 16.80 -12.10
C ARG A 347 -2.83 15.71 -12.05
N MET A 348 -2.89 14.78 -11.09
CA MET A 348 -2.04 13.60 -11.09
C MET A 348 -2.20 12.78 -12.37
N LEU A 349 -3.44 12.43 -12.74
CA LEU A 349 -3.71 11.62 -13.94
C LEU A 349 -3.27 12.33 -15.23
N GLU A 350 -3.36 13.65 -15.29
CA GLU A 350 -2.93 14.46 -16.44
C GLU A 350 -1.40 14.54 -16.55
N LEU A 351 -0.71 14.83 -15.44
CA LEU A 351 0.74 15.00 -15.43
C LEU A 351 1.51 13.68 -15.48
N ALA A 352 0.88 12.57 -15.10
CA ALA A 352 1.48 11.24 -15.20
C ALA A 352 1.55 10.71 -16.64
N LYS A 353 0.77 11.26 -17.56
CA LYS A 353 0.86 10.99 -19.01
C LYS A 353 2.09 11.70 -19.60
#